data_397b8d68e8736268f7920bded7c0dab9
#
_entry.id   397b8d68e8736268f7920bded7c0dab9
#
_cell.length_a   1.000
_cell.length_b   1.000
_cell.length_c   1.000
_cell.angle_alpha   90.00
_cell.angle_beta   90.00
_cell.angle_gamma   90.00
#
_symmetry.space_group_name_H-M   'P 1'
#
loop_
_entity.id
_entity.type
_entity.pdbx_description
1 polymer ?
#
loop_
_entity_poly.entity_id
_entity_poly.type
_entity_poly.pdbx_seq_one_letter_code
_entity_poly.pdbx_strand_id
1 'polypeptide(L)'
;MTKWDKSEKEMLDASVTPETLSWPPRCRTWFYAHGGELDPKTGNVSTRASLKGADDAILVAIEEARSGVFQPNRENDELTRALGNPEHPGRTRGKGAIPWYEGFSDWNTDYRTRARKKIAEEKKRRMEEEQRKRDYERLQGLEASQAELAVKFQRQLTYPAKGVSAAAAASE
;
A
#
# COMPACT_ATOMS: atom_id res chain seq x y z
N MET A 1 -22.67 -26.68 6.56
CA MET A 1 -23.52 -26.38 5.38
C MET A 1 -24.25 -25.10 5.69
N THR A 2 -24.00 -24.05 4.94
CA THR A 2 -24.63 -22.73 5.16
C THR A 2 -26.07 -22.71 4.61
N LYS A 3 -26.81 -21.65 4.95
CA LYS A 3 -28.18 -21.48 4.46
C LYS A 3 -28.24 -21.40 2.92
N TRP A 4 -27.28 -20.71 2.33
CA TRP A 4 -27.18 -20.55 0.88
C TRP A 4 -26.70 -21.82 0.16
N ASP A 5 -25.80 -22.61 0.76
CA ASP A 5 -25.41 -23.90 0.19
C ASP A 5 -26.61 -24.84 0.03
N LYS A 6 -27.56 -24.76 0.97
CA LYS A 6 -28.82 -25.52 0.88
C LYS A 6 -29.70 -25.02 -0.26
N SER A 7 -29.87 -23.71 -0.37
CA SER A 7 -30.69 -23.09 -1.42
C SER A 7 -30.12 -23.37 -2.83
N GLU A 8 -28.80 -23.25 -3.01
CA GLU A 8 -28.16 -23.57 -4.29
C GLU A 8 -28.29 -25.06 -4.64
N LYS A 9 -28.20 -25.94 -3.64
CA LYS A 9 -28.45 -27.37 -3.85
C LYS A 9 -29.91 -27.64 -4.30
N GLU A 10 -30.87 -27.00 -3.68
CA GLU A 10 -32.30 -27.11 -4.06
C GLU A 10 -32.51 -26.63 -5.50
N MET A 11 -31.83 -25.57 -5.94
CA MET A 11 -31.86 -25.10 -7.32
C MET A 11 -31.23 -26.10 -8.28
N LEU A 12 -30.09 -26.68 -7.93
CA LEU A 12 -29.45 -27.73 -8.74
C LEU A 12 -30.33 -28.97 -8.87
N ASP A 13 -30.95 -29.38 -7.79
CA ASP A 13 -31.90 -30.52 -7.80
C ASP A 13 -33.14 -30.21 -8.71
N ALA A 14 -33.49 -28.93 -8.85
CA ALA A 14 -34.51 -28.45 -9.80
C ALA A 14 -33.97 -28.16 -11.23
N SER A 15 -32.73 -28.55 -11.54
CA SER A 15 -32.06 -28.30 -12.82
C SER A 15 -31.83 -26.82 -13.15
N VAL A 16 -31.80 -25.98 -12.13
CA VAL A 16 -31.45 -24.56 -12.24
C VAL A 16 -30.00 -24.35 -11.76
N THR A 17 -29.16 -23.82 -12.62
CA THR A 17 -27.75 -23.60 -12.28
C THR A 17 -27.58 -22.22 -11.63
N PRO A 18 -27.19 -22.13 -10.35
CA PRO A 18 -26.91 -20.86 -9.70
C PRO A 18 -25.71 -20.16 -10.33
N GLU A 19 -25.86 -18.88 -10.67
CA GLU A 19 -24.77 -18.06 -11.25
C GLU A 19 -23.56 -17.96 -10.32
N THR A 20 -23.81 -17.90 -9.02
CA THR A 20 -22.78 -17.81 -7.97
C THR A 20 -21.87 -19.03 -7.84
N LEU A 21 -22.20 -20.17 -8.43
CA LEU A 21 -21.33 -21.35 -8.45
C LEU A 21 -20.04 -21.11 -9.23
N SER A 22 -20.09 -20.23 -10.21
CA SER A 22 -18.92 -19.87 -11.01
C SER A 22 -18.06 -18.76 -10.36
N TRP A 23 -18.50 -18.21 -9.25
CA TRP A 23 -17.84 -17.09 -8.59
C TRP A 23 -16.68 -17.54 -7.69
N PRO A 24 -15.65 -16.71 -7.52
CA PRO A 24 -14.64 -16.92 -6.50
C PRO A 24 -15.30 -17.05 -5.11
N PRO A 25 -14.82 -17.97 -4.25
CA PRO A 25 -15.44 -18.27 -2.96
C PRO A 25 -15.66 -17.05 -2.05
N ARG A 26 -14.75 -16.07 -2.08
CA ARG A 26 -14.86 -14.85 -1.29
C ARG A 26 -15.97 -13.93 -1.79
N CYS A 27 -16.10 -13.76 -3.10
CA CYS A 27 -17.17 -12.98 -3.73
C CYS A 27 -18.52 -13.60 -3.40
N ARG A 28 -18.67 -14.92 -3.60
CA ARG A 28 -19.87 -15.67 -3.27
C ARG A 28 -20.28 -15.52 -1.80
N THR A 29 -19.35 -15.71 -0.87
CA THR A 29 -19.64 -15.59 0.56
C THR A 29 -19.98 -14.15 0.95
N TRP A 30 -19.29 -13.16 0.38
CA TRP A 30 -19.57 -11.76 0.63
C TRP A 30 -20.97 -11.37 0.15
N PHE A 31 -21.35 -11.78 -1.05
CA PHE A 31 -22.67 -11.56 -1.64
C PHE A 31 -23.78 -12.03 -0.71
N TYR A 32 -23.76 -13.29 -0.30
CA TYR A 32 -24.77 -13.84 0.59
C TYR A 32 -24.74 -13.22 2.00
N ALA A 33 -23.60 -12.92 2.53
CA ALA A 33 -23.45 -12.29 3.85
C ALA A 33 -24.10 -10.89 3.90
N HIS A 34 -24.17 -10.21 2.75
CA HIS A 34 -24.79 -8.89 2.62
C HIS A 34 -26.25 -8.94 2.15
N GLY A 35 -26.83 -10.13 2.09
CA GLY A 35 -28.23 -10.33 1.77
C GLY A 35 -28.52 -10.43 0.27
N GLY A 36 -27.51 -10.86 -0.50
CA GLY A 36 -27.69 -11.25 -1.90
C GLY A 36 -28.57 -12.50 -1.99
N GLU A 37 -29.42 -12.54 -2.98
CA GLU A 37 -30.37 -13.64 -3.24
C GLU A 37 -30.29 -14.04 -4.71
N LEU A 38 -30.64 -15.28 -5.01
CA LEU A 38 -30.79 -15.77 -6.37
C LEU A 38 -32.28 -15.90 -6.72
N ASP A 39 -32.61 -15.63 -7.96
CA ASP A 39 -33.91 -15.96 -8.50
C ASP A 39 -34.03 -17.50 -8.59
N PRO A 40 -34.96 -18.12 -7.85
CA PRO A 40 -35.11 -19.57 -7.82
C PRO A 40 -35.51 -20.20 -9.16
N LYS A 41 -36.00 -19.40 -10.12
CA LYS A 41 -36.42 -19.88 -11.43
C LYS A 41 -35.31 -19.84 -12.45
N THR A 42 -34.43 -18.84 -12.38
CA THR A 42 -33.39 -18.61 -13.38
C THR A 42 -31.99 -18.90 -12.86
N GLY A 43 -31.78 -18.92 -11.53
CA GLY A 43 -30.49 -19.03 -10.89
C GLY A 43 -29.65 -17.75 -10.95
N ASN A 44 -30.20 -16.69 -11.54
CA ASN A 44 -29.49 -15.44 -11.70
C ASN A 44 -29.45 -14.64 -10.38
N VAL A 45 -28.46 -13.78 -10.24
CA VAL A 45 -28.32 -12.86 -9.11
C VAL A 45 -29.50 -11.89 -9.09
N SER A 46 -30.18 -11.88 -7.95
CA SER A 46 -31.26 -10.93 -7.65
C SER A 46 -30.82 -10.02 -6.51
N THR A 47 -30.54 -8.78 -6.83
CA THR A 47 -29.91 -7.86 -5.89
C THR A 47 -30.88 -6.83 -5.36
N ARG A 48 -30.78 -6.53 -4.06
CA ARG A 48 -31.44 -5.36 -3.48
C ARG A 48 -30.82 -4.08 -4.07
N ALA A 49 -31.65 -3.06 -4.29
CA ALA A 49 -31.21 -1.80 -4.88
C ALA A 49 -29.98 -1.17 -4.18
N SER A 50 -29.85 -1.40 -2.87
CA SER A 50 -28.70 -0.89 -2.07
C SER A 50 -27.36 -1.59 -2.36
N LEU A 51 -27.37 -2.78 -2.94
CA LEU A 51 -26.17 -3.58 -3.21
C LEU A 51 -25.86 -3.68 -4.69
N LYS A 52 -26.74 -3.22 -5.56
CA LYS A 52 -26.64 -3.39 -7.01
C LYS A 52 -25.29 -2.90 -7.56
N GLY A 53 -24.79 -1.76 -7.10
CA GLY A 53 -23.50 -1.24 -7.57
C GLY A 53 -22.30 -2.11 -7.17
N ALA A 54 -22.35 -2.76 -5.99
CA ALA A 54 -21.28 -3.65 -5.54
C ALA A 54 -21.33 -4.98 -6.28
N ASP A 55 -22.54 -5.52 -6.54
CA ASP A 55 -22.71 -6.78 -7.27
C ASP A 55 -22.32 -6.64 -8.73
N ASP A 56 -22.72 -5.53 -9.39
CA ASP A 56 -22.29 -5.22 -10.75
C ASP A 56 -20.75 -5.11 -10.83
N ALA A 57 -20.11 -4.47 -9.84
CA ALA A 57 -18.66 -4.36 -9.76
C ALA A 57 -17.98 -5.72 -9.53
N ILE A 58 -18.58 -6.63 -8.74
CA ILE A 58 -18.07 -8.00 -8.56
C ILE A 58 -18.13 -8.76 -9.87
N LEU A 59 -19.23 -8.69 -10.62
CA LEU A 59 -19.36 -9.34 -11.92
C LEU A 59 -18.30 -8.83 -12.91
N VAL A 60 -18.09 -7.52 -12.96
CA VAL A 60 -17.02 -6.91 -13.80
C VAL A 60 -15.65 -7.42 -13.39
N ALA A 61 -15.32 -7.43 -12.10
CA ALA A 61 -14.02 -7.90 -11.61
C ALA A 61 -13.78 -9.39 -11.90
N ILE A 62 -14.82 -10.22 -11.82
CA ILE A 62 -14.76 -11.64 -12.19
C ILE A 62 -14.47 -11.80 -13.69
N GLU A 63 -15.13 -11.02 -14.53
CA GLU A 63 -14.93 -11.08 -15.98
C GLU A 63 -13.54 -10.56 -16.38
N GLU A 64 -13.06 -9.49 -15.75
CA GLU A 64 -11.68 -9.00 -15.93
C GLU A 64 -10.63 -10.05 -15.54
N ALA A 65 -10.88 -10.82 -14.48
CA ALA A 65 -10.01 -11.90 -14.07
C ALA A 65 -10.04 -13.06 -15.08
N ARG A 66 -11.22 -13.42 -15.59
CA ARG A 66 -11.38 -14.48 -16.61
C ARG A 66 -10.74 -14.12 -17.94
N SER A 67 -10.85 -12.88 -18.35
CA SER A 67 -10.25 -12.37 -19.60
C SER A 67 -8.75 -12.08 -19.49
N GLY A 68 -8.17 -12.19 -18.28
CA GLY A 68 -6.75 -11.95 -18.05
C GLY A 68 -6.36 -10.46 -17.97
N VAL A 69 -7.34 -9.55 -17.99
CA VAL A 69 -7.10 -8.10 -17.79
C VAL A 69 -6.63 -7.82 -16.36
N PHE A 70 -7.08 -8.65 -15.43
CA PHE A 70 -6.68 -8.61 -14.04
C PHE A 70 -6.22 -9.99 -13.57
N GLN A 71 -5.11 -10.05 -12.84
CA GLN A 71 -4.66 -11.29 -12.22
C GLN A 71 -4.83 -11.20 -10.70
N PRO A 72 -5.78 -11.97 -10.13
CA PRO A 72 -5.98 -12.02 -8.70
C PRO A 72 -4.73 -12.52 -7.97
N ASN A 73 -4.35 -11.83 -6.91
CA ASN A 73 -3.22 -12.22 -6.08
C ASN A 73 -3.52 -11.96 -4.62
N ARG A 74 -3.82 -13.00 -3.86
CA ARG A 74 -4.11 -12.96 -2.42
C ARG A 74 -5.24 -11.97 -2.08
N GLU A 75 -4.88 -10.93 -1.28
CA GLU A 75 -5.78 -9.86 -0.86
C GLU A 75 -6.21 -8.94 -2.01
N ASN A 76 -5.45 -8.91 -3.09
CA ASN A 76 -5.81 -8.18 -4.30
C ASN A 76 -6.55 -9.10 -5.26
N ASP A 77 -7.70 -9.56 -4.85
CA ASP A 77 -8.59 -10.44 -5.59
C ASP A 77 -9.80 -9.67 -6.17
N GLU A 78 -10.71 -10.40 -6.80
CA GLU A 78 -11.90 -9.86 -7.46
C GLU A 78 -12.76 -9.07 -6.48
N LEU A 79 -12.91 -9.55 -5.23
CA LEU A 79 -13.71 -8.85 -4.23
C LEU A 79 -13.08 -7.52 -3.81
N THR A 80 -11.77 -7.49 -3.58
CA THR A 80 -11.04 -6.27 -3.23
C THR A 80 -11.08 -5.27 -4.37
N ARG A 81 -10.94 -5.73 -5.60
CA ARG A 81 -11.02 -4.90 -6.80
C ARG A 81 -12.42 -4.30 -6.98
N ALA A 82 -13.47 -5.10 -6.85
CA ALA A 82 -14.87 -4.67 -6.97
C ALA A 82 -15.24 -3.61 -5.93
N LEU A 83 -14.81 -3.79 -4.69
CA LEU A 83 -15.11 -2.85 -3.60
C LEU A 83 -14.23 -1.59 -3.60
N GLY A 84 -13.14 -1.57 -4.39
CA GLY A 84 -12.23 -0.42 -4.48
C GLY A 84 -11.48 -0.09 -3.18
N ASN A 85 -11.57 -0.95 -2.17
CA ASN A 85 -10.95 -0.74 -0.87
C ASN A 85 -9.99 -1.89 -0.56
N PRO A 86 -8.76 -1.60 -0.07
CA PRO A 86 -7.84 -2.64 0.36
C PRO A 86 -8.43 -3.47 1.49
N GLU A 87 -7.94 -4.70 1.64
CA GLU A 87 -8.35 -5.59 2.72
C GLU A 87 -8.01 -4.98 4.09
N HIS A 88 -8.92 -5.06 5.03
CA HIS A 88 -8.72 -4.49 6.36
C HIS A 88 -7.71 -5.34 7.17
N PRO A 89 -6.68 -4.73 7.77
CA PRO A 89 -5.74 -5.47 8.62
C PRO A 89 -6.48 -6.05 9.84
N GLY A 90 -6.63 -7.37 9.86
CA GLY A 90 -7.20 -8.10 11.00
C GLY A 90 -8.37 -9.02 10.69
N ARG A 91 -9.12 -8.80 9.60
CA ARG A 91 -10.25 -9.67 9.21
C ARG A 91 -10.31 -9.86 7.72
N THR A 92 -10.62 -11.08 7.28
CA THR A 92 -10.78 -11.39 5.86
C THR A 92 -12.22 -11.20 5.44
N ARG A 93 -12.48 -10.28 4.52
CA ARG A 93 -13.82 -10.11 3.92
C ARG A 93 -14.27 -11.40 3.24
N GLY A 94 -15.56 -11.67 3.30
CA GLY A 94 -16.14 -12.84 2.66
C GLY A 94 -15.81 -14.18 3.32
N LYS A 95 -15.09 -14.18 4.44
CA LYS A 95 -14.82 -15.39 5.24
C LYS A 95 -15.27 -15.26 6.70
N GLY A 96 -16.02 -14.22 7.03
CA GLY A 96 -16.52 -13.99 8.39
C GLY A 96 -15.45 -13.44 9.35
N ALA A 97 -15.46 -13.93 10.60
CA ALA A 97 -14.55 -13.49 11.64
C ALA A 97 -13.17 -14.19 11.60
N ILE A 98 -12.82 -14.82 10.48
CA ILE A 98 -11.56 -15.52 10.32
C ILE A 98 -10.41 -14.52 10.29
N PRO A 99 -9.36 -14.71 11.10
CA PRO A 99 -8.17 -13.90 11.06
C PRO A 99 -7.53 -13.91 9.66
N TRP A 100 -6.92 -12.83 9.30
CA TRP A 100 -6.32 -12.66 7.98
C TRP A 100 -5.32 -13.75 7.59
N TYR A 101 -4.54 -14.24 8.56
CA TYR A 101 -3.57 -15.33 8.35
C TYR A 101 -4.21 -16.70 8.04
N GLU A 102 -5.48 -16.90 8.36
CA GLU A 102 -6.25 -18.11 8.02
C GLU A 102 -7.06 -17.94 6.74
N GLY A 103 -7.32 -16.69 6.36
CA GLY A 103 -8.11 -16.35 5.19
C GLY A 103 -7.43 -16.60 3.85
N PHE A 104 -6.09 -16.56 3.85
CA PHE A 104 -5.26 -16.77 2.66
C PHE A 104 -4.27 -17.90 2.92
N SER A 105 -4.27 -18.92 2.06
CA SER A 105 -3.49 -20.15 2.24
C SER A 105 -1.98 -19.95 2.39
N ASP A 106 -1.44 -18.88 1.77
CA ASP A 106 0.00 -18.59 1.75
C ASP A 106 0.44 -17.64 2.87
N TRP A 107 -0.49 -17.26 3.75
CA TRP A 107 -0.23 -16.26 4.78
C TRP A 107 0.92 -16.62 5.72
N ASN A 108 0.97 -17.89 6.17
CA ASN A 108 1.91 -18.32 7.20
C ASN A 108 3.38 -18.26 6.80
N THR A 109 3.68 -18.41 5.51
CA THR A 109 5.07 -18.44 5.02
C THR A 109 5.63 -17.05 4.68
N ASP A 110 4.79 -16.13 4.26
CA ASP A 110 5.27 -14.94 3.56
C ASP A 110 4.91 -13.60 4.22
N TYR A 111 3.75 -13.50 4.89
CA TYR A 111 3.26 -12.22 5.38
C TYR A 111 4.14 -11.60 6.47
N ARG A 112 4.51 -12.37 7.49
CA ARG A 112 5.42 -11.88 8.55
C ARG A 112 6.75 -11.42 7.96
N THR A 113 7.21 -12.10 6.94
CA THR A 113 8.47 -11.78 6.24
C THR A 113 8.30 -10.54 5.38
N ARG A 114 7.19 -10.40 4.64
CA ARG A 114 6.89 -9.22 3.79
C ARG A 114 6.61 -7.97 4.63
N ALA A 115 5.81 -8.08 5.69
CA ALA A 115 5.56 -6.97 6.59
C ALA A 115 6.85 -6.48 7.27
N ARG A 116 7.70 -7.40 7.72
CA ARG A 116 9.01 -7.07 8.29
C ARG A 116 9.94 -6.42 7.24
N LYS A 117 9.97 -6.94 6.01
CA LYS A 117 10.76 -6.35 4.91
C LYS A 117 10.27 -4.94 4.60
N LYS A 118 8.96 -4.72 4.46
CA LYS A 118 8.39 -3.40 4.19
C LYS A 118 8.71 -2.39 5.29
N ILE A 119 8.57 -2.77 6.56
CA ILE A 119 8.94 -1.93 7.70
C ILE A 119 10.45 -1.65 7.70
N ALA A 120 11.27 -2.65 7.40
CA ALA A 120 12.73 -2.49 7.35
C ALA A 120 13.15 -1.55 6.20
N GLU A 121 12.55 -1.69 5.03
CA GLU A 121 12.79 -0.80 3.86
C GLU A 121 12.37 0.64 4.15
N GLU A 122 11.20 0.83 4.75
CA GLU A 122 10.73 2.16 5.12
C GLU A 122 11.64 2.82 6.16
N LYS A 123 12.07 2.05 7.17
CA LYS A 123 13.06 2.52 8.16
C LYS A 123 14.37 2.88 7.51
N LYS A 124 14.88 2.04 6.58
CA LYS A 124 16.11 2.31 5.82
C LYS A 124 15.97 3.60 5.01
N ARG A 125 14.88 3.78 4.28
CA ARG A 125 14.61 4.99 3.49
C ARG A 125 14.60 6.25 4.36
N ARG A 126 13.94 6.20 5.54
CA ARG A 126 13.95 7.33 6.48
C ARG A 126 15.35 7.65 6.98
N MET A 127 16.12 6.64 7.34
CA MET A 127 17.51 6.85 7.79
C MET A 127 18.40 7.44 6.69
N GLU A 128 18.24 6.98 5.44
CA GLU A 128 18.99 7.53 4.30
C GLU A 128 18.59 8.98 3.99
N GLU A 129 17.33 9.32 4.16
CA GLU A 129 16.82 10.68 3.99
C GLU A 129 17.34 11.62 5.09
N GLU A 130 17.32 11.17 6.36
CA GLU A 130 17.92 11.90 7.46
C GLU A 130 19.43 12.08 7.31
N GLN A 131 20.13 11.07 6.80
CA GLN A 131 21.56 11.16 6.54
C GLN A 131 21.85 12.19 5.44
N ARG A 132 21.11 12.13 4.33
CA ARG A 132 21.25 13.14 3.25
C ARG A 132 20.99 14.56 3.74
N LYS A 133 20.01 14.74 4.63
CA LYS A 133 19.72 16.04 5.21
C LYS A 133 20.88 16.54 6.08
N ARG A 134 21.44 15.69 6.93
CA ARG A 134 22.62 16.01 7.75
C ARG A 134 23.84 16.34 6.90
N ASP A 135 24.07 15.55 5.83
CA ASP A 135 25.21 15.79 4.93
C ASP A 135 25.05 17.11 4.16
N TYR A 136 23.83 17.44 3.75
CA TYR A 136 23.52 18.73 3.12
C TYR A 136 23.74 19.91 4.07
N GLU A 137 23.26 19.83 5.31
CA GLU A 137 23.48 20.86 6.33
C GLU A 137 24.98 21.04 6.63
N ARG A 138 25.73 19.94 6.67
CA ARG A 138 27.18 19.95 6.85
C ARG A 138 27.90 20.64 5.69
N LEU A 139 27.51 20.34 4.45
CA LEU A 139 28.07 20.99 3.25
C LEU A 139 27.80 22.49 3.25
N GLN A 140 26.58 22.92 3.55
CA GLN A 140 26.23 24.33 3.69
C GLN A 140 27.08 25.04 4.77
N GLY A 141 27.31 24.39 5.90
CA GLY A 141 28.15 24.90 6.96
C GLY A 141 29.62 25.07 6.51
N LEU A 142 30.13 24.12 5.73
CA LEU A 142 31.49 24.21 5.18
C LEU A 142 31.62 25.32 4.14
N GLU A 143 30.65 25.47 3.25
CA GLU A 143 30.62 26.55 2.25
C GLU A 143 30.56 27.93 2.90
N ALA A 144 29.71 28.08 3.93
CA ALA A 144 29.65 29.33 4.70
C ALA A 144 30.97 29.66 5.40
N SER A 145 31.63 28.65 5.99
CA SER A 145 32.93 28.81 6.64
C SER A 145 34.02 29.18 5.63
N GLN A 146 34.05 28.57 4.44
CA GLN A 146 34.98 28.92 3.36
C GLN A 146 34.77 30.35 2.87
N ALA A 147 33.52 30.77 2.69
CA ALA A 147 33.19 32.13 2.29
C ALA A 147 33.65 33.15 3.33
N GLU A 148 33.49 32.87 4.62
CA GLU A 148 33.98 33.73 5.69
C GLU A 148 35.49 33.85 5.71
N LEU A 149 36.19 32.73 5.53
CA LEU A 149 37.67 32.71 5.43
C LEU A 149 38.18 33.52 4.23
N ALA A 150 37.53 33.37 3.06
CA ALA A 150 37.86 34.14 1.86
C ALA A 150 37.71 35.64 2.08
N VAL A 151 36.66 36.08 2.74
CA VAL A 151 36.44 37.50 3.09
C VAL A 151 37.53 38.01 4.07
N LYS A 152 37.88 37.21 5.08
CA LYS A 152 38.95 37.53 6.02
C LYS A 152 40.30 37.68 5.30
N PHE A 153 40.59 36.76 4.41
CA PHE A 153 41.84 36.81 3.63
C PHE A 153 41.90 38.02 2.71
N GLN A 154 40.81 38.37 2.05
CA GLN A 154 40.72 39.55 1.20
C GLN A 154 40.85 40.85 1.98
N ARG A 155 40.35 40.95 3.20
CA ARG A 155 40.57 42.07 4.10
C ARG A 155 42.04 42.23 4.51
N GLN A 156 42.77 41.15 4.76
CA GLN A 156 44.18 41.20 5.10
C GLN A 156 45.04 41.67 3.92
N LEU A 157 44.66 41.35 2.69
CA LEU A 157 45.36 41.80 1.48
C LEU A 157 45.12 43.30 1.18
N THR A 158 43.94 43.82 1.49
CA THR A 158 43.56 45.22 1.22
C THR A 158 44.04 46.20 2.30
N TYR A 159 44.31 45.73 3.52
CA TYR A 159 44.88 46.54 4.58
C TYR A 159 46.16 45.86 5.12
N PRO A 160 47.32 46.02 4.44
CA PRO A 160 48.57 45.59 5.01
C PRO A 160 48.79 46.36 6.33
N ALA A 161 49.18 45.65 7.39
CA ALA A 161 49.40 46.23 8.71
C ALA A 161 50.32 47.46 8.61
N LYS A 162 49.82 48.66 8.87
CA LYS A 162 50.60 49.84 9.13
C LYS A 162 51.41 49.61 10.41
N GLY A 163 52.65 49.48 10.30
CA GLY A 163 53.53 49.65 11.44
C GLY A 163 54.57 48.57 11.68
N VAL A 164 55.58 48.56 10.89
CA VAL A 164 56.89 48.39 11.48
C VAL A 164 57.64 49.65 11.12
N SER A 165 57.55 50.64 11.97
CA SER A 165 58.31 51.83 11.92
C SER A 165 59.78 51.45 12.20
N ALA A 166 60.61 51.72 11.23
CA ALA A 166 62.07 51.73 11.39
C ALA A 166 62.51 52.74 12.46
N ALA A 167 62.88 52.22 13.61
CA ALA A 167 63.63 52.94 14.59
C ALA A 167 64.99 52.27 14.65
N ALA A 168 65.92 52.66 13.73
CA ALA A 168 67.28 52.38 13.83
C ALA A 168 68.02 53.45 13.00
N ALA A 169 68.53 54.44 13.65
CA ALA A 169 69.74 55.14 13.36
C ALA A 169 69.78 56.51 14.02
N ALA A 170 70.35 56.57 15.18
CA ALA A 170 71.21 57.70 15.57
C ALA A 170 71.93 57.35 16.89
N SER A 171 73.16 56.90 16.77
CA SER A 171 74.14 56.94 17.84
C SER A 171 75.40 57.49 17.22
N GLU A 172 75.70 58.69 17.57
CA GLU A 172 77.01 59.12 17.86
C GLU A 172 77.09 59.64 19.27
#